data_c1937c6154cfc083cd97e7e0a3ba8519
#
_entry.id   c1937c6154cfc083cd97e7e0a3ba8519
#
_cell.length_a   1.000
_cell.length_b   1.000
_cell.length_c   1.000
_cell.angle_alpha   90.00
_cell.angle_beta   90.00
_cell.angle_gamma   90.00
#
_symmetry.space_group_name_H-M   'P 1'
#
loop_
_entity.id
_entity.type
_entity.pdbx_description
1 polymer ?
#
loop_
_entity_poly.entity_id
_entity_poly.type
_entity_poly.pdbx_seq_one_letter_code
_entity_poly.pdbx_strand_id
1 'polypeptide(L)'
;MSYATLAQFKEAVGITDNTDNTALQNVLDATDTLIDLYCDRKTGFGTATETRYYTAEAYDYVLTDDLVSVTTLTTDDLENGTYSTTWTANTDFQLTPKNYALDGLPYTGISRSNAFTKNFPKGIFLGVKVVGVFGFPALPAAVVQAAIIQAGAVWNSRTAPFGVIGSADLGGILRMSRALHPEAALILEPYRNRGGLAV
;
A
#
# COMPACT_ATOMS: atom_id res chain seq x y z
N MET A 1 9.52 -3.15 -5.56
CA MET A 1 9.06 -2.43 -6.77
C MET A 1 9.53 -1.00 -6.63
N SER A 2 10.17 -0.38 -7.60
CA SER A 2 10.63 1.00 -7.44
C SER A 2 9.49 1.97 -7.74
N TYR A 3 9.22 2.91 -6.83
CA TYR A 3 8.17 3.93 -7.00
C TYR A 3 8.61 5.05 -7.94
N ALA A 4 9.87 5.41 -7.89
CA ALA A 4 10.46 6.35 -8.84
C ALA A 4 11.60 5.68 -9.61
N THR A 5 11.70 5.95 -10.90
CA THR A 5 12.83 5.47 -11.70
C THR A 5 14.10 6.27 -11.39
N LEU A 6 15.25 5.63 -11.58
CA LEU A 6 16.54 6.31 -11.45
C LEU A 6 16.63 7.58 -12.34
N ALA A 7 16.05 7.53 -13.53
CA ALA A 7 16.02 8.67 -14.45
C ALA A 7 15.20 9.84 -13.89
N GLN A 8 14.00 9.58 -13.38
CA GLN A 8 13.15 10.60 -12.73
C GLN A 8 13.84 11.21 -11.52
N PHE A 9 14.50 10.39 -10.70
CA PHE A 9 15.20 10.86 -9.53
C PHE A 9 16.41 11.74 -9.92
N LYS A 10 17.22 11.29 -10.86
CA LYS A 10 18.37 12.07 -11.36
C LYS A 10 17.94 13.41 -11.94
N GLU A 11 16.88 13.44 -12.72
CA GLU A 11 16.29 14.66 -13.26
C GLU A 11 15.89 15.62 -12.13
N ALA A 12 15.20 15.10 -11.11
CA ALA A 12 14.72 15.90 -9.97
C ALA A 12 15.86 16.51 -9.13
N VAL A 13 16.99 15.80 -8.99
CA VAL A 13 18.16 16.28 -8.21
C VAL A 13 19.25 16.93 -9.06
N GLY A 14 19.04 17.04 -10.40
CA GLY A 14 19.97 17.72 -11.30
C GLY A 14 21.27 16.93 -11.58
N ILE A 15 21.26 15.59 -11.47
CA ILE A 15 22.42 14.73 -11.74
C ILE A 15 22.35 14.21 -13.17
N THR A 16 23.37 14.52 -13.97
CA THR A 16 23.44 14.12 -15.38
C THR A 16 24.45 13.00 -15.67
N ASP A 17 25.44 12.82 -14.80
CA ASP A 17 26.45 11.75 -14.95
C ASP A 17 25.95 10.41 -14.39
N ASN A 18 26.74 9.35 -14.60
CA ASN A 18 26.41 7.98 -14.18
C ASN A 18 27.28 7.44 -13.03
N THR A 19 28.11 8.29 -12.45
CA THR A 19 29.12 7.90 -11.46
C THR A 19 28.47 7.28 -10.21
N ASP A 20 27.39 7.90 -9.74
CA ASP A 20 26.72 7.54 -8.49
C ASP A 20 25.47 6.65 -8.70
N ASN A 21 25.23 6.11 -9.89
CA ASN A 21 23.98 5.38 -10.21
C ASN A 21 23.64 4.28 -9.20
N THR A 22 24.63 3.49 -8.78
CA THR A 22 24.40 2.41 -7.80
C THR A 22 24.00 2.96 -6.44
N ALA A 23 24.64 4.06 -6.00
CA ALA A 23 24.31 4.69 -4.73
C ALA A 23 22.92 5.35 -4.76
N LEU A 24 22.56 5.98 -5.89
CA LEU A 24 21.23 6.56 -6.12
C LEU A 24 20.13 5.47 -6.12
N GLN A 25 20.39 4.33 -6.77
CA GLN A 25 19.47 3.21 -6.77
C GLN A 25 19.25 2.65 -5.36
N ASN A 26 20.30 2.48 -4.58
CA ASN A 26 20.19 2.03 -3.18
C ASN A 26 19.35 3.00 -2.33
N VAL A 27 19.47 4.32 -2.57
CA VAL A 27 18.64 5.32 -1.90
C VAL A 27 17.16 5.18 -2.28
N LEU A 28 16.87 4.94 -3.56
CA LEU A 28 15.50 4.68 -4.02
C LEU A 28 14.92 3.43 -3.37
N ASP A 29 15.64 2.32 -3.38
CA ASP A 29 15.19 1.05 -2.81
C ASP A 29 14.92 1.16 -1.29
N ALA A 30 15.78 1.89 -0.57
CA ALA A 30 15.58 2.18 0.84
C ALA A 30 14.36 3.09 1.07
N THR A 31 14.13 4.06 0.18
CA THR A 31 13.00 4.97 0.23
C THR A 31 11.68 4.23 0.00
N ASP A 32 11.63 3.31 -0.96
CA ASP A 32 10.44 2.50 -1.24
C ASP A 32 10.05 1.70 0.01
N THR A 33 11.02 1.05 0.65
CA THR A 33 10.79 0.32 1.91
C THR A 33 10.26 1.23 3.03
N LEU A 34 10.77 2.45 3.13
CA LEU A 34 10.34 3.42 4.13
C LEU A 34 8.89 3.87 3.88
N ILE A 35 8.52 4.08 2.61
CA ILE A 35 7.15 4.42 2.22
C ILE A 35 6.19 3.28 2.52
N ASP A 36 6.56 2.05 2.23
CA ASP A 36 5.74 0.86 2.54
C ASP A 36 5.47 0.74 4.04
N LEU A 37 6.51 0.92 4.85
CA LEU A 37 6.39 0.91 6.30
C LEU A 37 5.53 2.07 6.82
N TYR A 38 5.69 3.28 6.28
CA TYR A 38 4.91 4.43 6.68
C TYR A 38 3.42 4.28 6.33
N CYS A 39 3.15 3.72 5.15
CA CYS A 39 1.80 3.49 4.67
C CYS A 39 1.16 2.21 5.24
N ASP A 40 1.90 1.42 6.02
CA ASP A 40 1.49 0.10 6.52
C ASP A 40 1.00 -0.83 5.39
N ARG A 41 1.77 -0.86 4.30
CA ARG A 41 1.47 -1.68 3.11
C ARG A 41 2.57 -2.69 2.86
N LYS A 42 2.39 -3.91 3.35
CA LYS A 42 3.39 -4.98 3.24
C LYS A 42 3.76 -5.36 1.81
N THR A 43 2.83 -5.21 0.87
CA THR A 43 3.03 -5.47 -0.57
C THR A 43 3.32 -4.20 -1.37
N GLY A 44 3.42 -3.05 -0.69
CA GLY A 44 3.57 -1.75 -1.32
C GLY A 44 2.36 -1.35 -2.18
N PHE A 45 2.60 -0.51 -3.17
CA PHE A 45 1.60 -0.03 -4.13
C PHE A 45 1.60 -0.83 -5.46
N GLY A 46 2.23 -1.99 -5.48
CA GLY A 46 2.17 -2.92 -6.62
C GLY A 46 0.96 -3.84 -6.56
N THR A 47 0.79 -4.67 -7.60
CA THR A 47 -0.23 -5.73 -7.64
C THR A 47 0.40 -7.11 -7.68
N ALA A 48 -0.23 -8.07 -7.00
CA ALA A 48 0.14 -9.48 -7.06
C ALA A 48 -1.11 -10.37 -7.08
N THR A 49 -1.05 -11.47 -7.83
CA THR A 49 -2.09 -12.50 -7.75
C THR A 49 -1.76 -13.43 -6.60
N GLU A 50 -2.62 -13.47 -5.60
CA GLU A 50 -2.40 -14.19 -4.36
C GLU A 50 -3.66 -14.94 -3.90
N THR A 51 -3.44 -15.87 -2.98
CA THR A 51 -4.52 -16.48 -2.19
C THR A 51 -4.40 -15.96 -0.77
N ARG A 52 -5.46 -15.32 -0.27
CA ARG A 52 -5.53 -14.81 1.10
C ARG A 52 -6.74 -15.36 1.82
N TYR A 53 -6.61 -15.43 3.14
CA TYR A 53 -7.62 -15.98 4.02
C TYR A 53 -8.05 -14.93 5.03
N TYR A 54 -9.36 -14.85 5.29
CA TYR A 54 -9.96 -13.86 6.18
C TYR A 54 -10.94 -14.50 7.15
N THR A 55 -11.07 -13.90 8.31
CA THR A 55 -12.14 -14.22 9.26
C THR A 55 -13.27 -13.21 9.08
N ALA A 56 -14.47 -13.67 8.81
CA ALA A 56 -15.62 -12.80 8.69
C ALA A 56 -16.10 -12.37 10.08
N GLU A 57 -16.19 -11.07 10.32
CA GLU A 57 -16.75 -10.51 11.57
C GLU A 57 -18.26 -10.28 11.47
N ALA A 58 -18.80 -10.28 10.26
CA ALA A 58 -20.23 -10.14 9.97
C ALA A 58 -20.70 -11.17 8.96
N TYR A 59 -22.02 -11.44 8.92
CA TYR A 59 -22.61 -12.36 7.95
C TYR A 59 -22.71 -11.80 6.54
N ASP A 60 -22.63 -10.49 6.38
CA ASP A 60 -22.83 -9.76 5.14
C ASP A 60 -21.59 -9.04 4.62
N TYR A 61 -20.52 -9.05 5.39
CA TYR A 61 -19.31 -8.28 5.05
C TYR A 61 -18.04 -8.95 5.55
N VAL A 62 -16.98 -8.83 4.73
CA VAL A 62 -15.61 -9.24 5.06
C VAL A 62 -14.66 -8.11 4.70
N LEU A 63 -13.89 -7.63 5.67
CA LEU A 63 -12.76 -6.73 5.43
C LEU A 63 -11.63 -7.49 4.75
N THR A 64 -11.02 -6.89 3.76
CA THR A 64 -9.87 -7.44 3.06
C THR A 64 -8.73 -6.45 3.04
N ASP A 65 -7.54 -6.94 2.70
CA ASP A 65 -6.46 -6.06 2.25
C ASP A 65 -6.85 -5.38 0.93
N ASP A 66 -6.02 -4.44 0.48
CA ASP A 66 -6.19 -3.79 -0.82
C ASP A 66 -6.42 -4.81 -1.92
N LEU A 67 -7.55 -4.75 -2.58
CA LEU A 67 -8.02 -5.73 -3.54
C LEU A 67 -8.41 -5.05 -4.85
N VAL A 68 -7.88 -5.55 -5.95
CA VAL A 68 -8.19 -5.04 -7.31
C VAL A 68 -9.31 -5.88 -7.93
N SER A 69 -9.21 -7.21 -7.82
CA SER A 69 -10.21 -8.11 -8.38
C SER A 69 -10.22 -9.46 -7.67
N VAL A 70 -11.34 -10.15 -7.72
CA VAL A 70 -11.52 -11.51 -7.21
C VAL A 70 -11.68 -12.48 -8.38
N THR A 71 -10.84 -13.51 -8.41
CA THR A 71 -10.96 -14.62 -9.35
C THR A 71 -11.85 -15.72 -8.76
N THR A 72 -11.63 -16.05 -7.48
CA THR A 72 -12.40 -17.08 -6.77
C THR A 72 -12.61 -16.65 -5.33
N LEU A 73 -13.84 -16.76 -4.86
CA LEU A 73 -14.22 -16.60 -3.47
C LEU A 73 -14.90 -17.90 -3.00
N THR A 74 -14.35 -18.49 -1.96
CA THR A 74 -14.91 -19.71 -1.35
C THR A 74 -14.92 -19.60 0.16
N THR A 75 -15.87 -20.28 0.80
CA THR A 75 -15.99 -20.30 2.27
C THR A 75 -15.96 -21.71 2.82
N ASP A 76 -15.39 -21.83 4.03
CA ASP A 76 -15.45 -23.00 4.89
C ASP A 76 -16.54 -22.77 5.94
N ASP A 77 -17.73 -23.26 5.66
CA ASP A 77 -18.90 -23.04 6.51
C ASP A 77 -18.97 -24.04 7.68
N LEU A 78 -18.12 -25.07 7.67
CA LEU A 78 -18.12 -26.17 8.65
C LEU A 78 -16.89 -26.20 9.56
N GLU A 79 -15.98 -25.25 9.40
CA GLU A 79 -14.71 -25.17 10.17
C GLU A 79 -13.87 -26.47 10.09
N ASN A 80 -13.86 -27.08 8.91
CA ASN A 80 -13.16 -28.36 8.67
C ASN A 80 -11.96 -28.21 7.72
N GLY A 81 -11.58 -26.98 7.34
CA GLY A 81 -10.50 -26.69 6.41
C GLY A 81 -10.86 -26.88 4.94
N THR A 82 -12.14 -27.18 4.64
CA THR A 82 -12.60 -27.42 3.28
C THR A 82 -13.45 -26.25 2.79
N TYR A 83 -12.93 -25.46 1.86
CA TYR A 83 -13.61 -24.30 1.27
C TYR A 83 -14.57 -24.76 0.14
N SER A 84 -15.68 -25.39 0.52
CA SER A 84 -16.59 -26.05 -0.42
C SER A 84 -17.63 -25.12 -1.04
N THR A 85 -17.99 -24.04 -0.35
CA THR A 85 -19.03 -23.11 -0.83
C THR A 85 -18.41 -22.05 -1.73
N THR A 86 -18.72 -22.09 -3.03
CA THR A 86 -18.23 -21.11 -4.01
C THR A 86 -19.20 -19.95 -4.15
N TRP A 87 -18.68 -18.73 -4.23
CA TRP A 87 -19.42 -17.48 -4.38
C TRP A 87 -19.25 -16.90 -5.79
N THR A 88 -20.34 -16.46 -6.39
CA THR A 88 -20.36 -15.87 -7.73
C THR A 88 -20.40 -14.36 -7.66
N ALA A 89 -19.45 -13.69 -8.36
CA ALA A 89 -19.36 -12.24 -8.42
C ALA A 89 -20.65 -11.63 -9.01
N ASN A 90 -21.06 -10.49 -8.47
CA ASN A 90 -22.27 -9.73 -8.83
C ASN A 90 -23.60 -10.44 -8.52
N THR A 91 -23.59 -11.75 -8.24
CA THR A 91 -24.77 -12.53 -7.82
C THR A 91 -24.75 -12.71 -6.31
N ASP A 92 -23.69 -13.30 -5.77
CA ASP A 92 -23.59 -13.61 -4.35
C ASP A 92 -22.84 -12.49 -3.58
N PHE A 93 -21.89 -11.81 -4.24
CA PHE A 93 -21.08 -10.76 -3.61
C PHE A 93 -20.74 -9.60 -4.55
N GLN A 94 -20.38 -8.48 -3.96
CA GLN A 94 -19.80 -7.30 -4.63
C GLN A 94 -18.59 -6.81 -3.87
N LEU A 95 -17.64 -6.22 -4.59
CA LEU A 95 -16.49 -5.55 -4.01
C LEU A 95 -16.87 -4.15 -3.51
N THR A 96 -16.32 -3.77 -2.38
CA THR A 96 -16.63 -2.50 -1.70
C THR A 96 -15.36 -1.77 -1.25
N PRO A 97 -15.41 -0.43 -1.19
CA PRO A 97 -16.46 0.48 -1.66
C PRO A 97 -16.61 0.46 -3.18
N LYS A 98 -17.84 0.40 -3.69
CA LYS A 98 -18.12 0.13 -5.11
C LYS A 98 -17.51 1.14 -6.09
N ASN A 99 -17.38 2.39 -5.69
CA ASN A 99 -16.89 3.48 -6.55
C ASN A 99 -15.36 3.62 -6.54
N TYR A 100 -14.65 2.94 -5.66
CA TYR A 100 -13.19 3.06 -5.53
C TYR A 100 -12.44 2.74 -6.82
N ALA A 101 -12.93 1.80 -7.62
CA ALA A 101 -12.31 1.52 -8.92
C ALA A 101 -12.35 2.72 -9.89
N LEU A 102 -13.40 3.55 -9.80
CA LEU A 102 -13.52 4.78 -10.62
C LEU A 102 -12.52 5.85 -10.17
N ASP A 103 -12.19 5.85 -8.89
CA ASP A 103 -11.24 6.79 -8.27
C ASP A 103 -9.79 6.27 -8.32
N GLY A 104 -9.54 5.11 -8.95
CA GLY A 104 -8.23 4.48 -9.01
C GLY A 104 -7.74 3.91 -7.66
N LEU A 105 -8.68 3.66 -6.74
CA LEU A 105 -8.41 3.11 -5.41
C LEU A 105 -8.72 1.60 -5.37
N PRO A 106 -8.05 0.82 -4.50
CA PRO A 106 -8.36 -0.58 -4.30
C PRO A 106 -9.65 -0.73 -3.49
N TYR A 107 -10.36 -1.83 -3.70
CA TYR A 107 -11.41 -2.25 -2.79
C TYR A 107 -10.81 -2.70 -1.46
N THR A 108 -11.55 -2.52 -0.37
CA THR A 108 -11.10 -2.87 0.99
C THR A 108 -12.03 -3.87 1.68
N GLY A 109 -12.98 -4.42 0.94
CA GLY A 109 -13.89 -5.42 1.47
C GLY A 109 -14.77 -6.08 0.43
N ILE A 110 -15.46 -7.10 0.87
CA ILE A 110 -16.42 -7.87 0.08
C ILE A 110 -17.75 -7.86 0.81
N SER A 111 -18.78 -7.33 0.17
CA SER A 111 -20.15 -7.34 0.68
C SER A 111 -20.96 -8.42 0.01
N ARG A 112 -21.79 -9.11 0.79
CA ARG A 112 -22.81 -10.02 0.26
C ARG A 112 -23.83 -9.24 -0.58
N SER A 113 -24.16 -9.74 -1.75
CA SER A 113 -25.33 -9.26 -2.50
C SER A 113 -26.62 -9.71 -1.79
N ASN A 114 -27.68 -8.92 -1.92
CA ASN A 114 -28.92 -9.07 -1.14
C ASN A 114 -29.75 -10.34 -1.46
N ALA A 115 -29.17 -11.35 -2.00
CA ALA A 115 -29.88 -12.56 -2.46
C ALA A 115 -30.05 -13.64 -1.39
N PHE A 116 -30.18 -13.33 -0.13
CA PHE A 116 -30.53 -14.22 1.01
C PHE A 116 -30.08 -15.72 0.97
N THR A 117 -29.23 -16.09 0.00
CA THR A 117 -28.87 -17.47 -0.28
C THR A 117 -27.59 -17.91 0.42
N LYS A 118 -26.68 -16.98 0.69
CA LYS A 118 -25.38 -17.26 1.32
C LYS A 118 -25.05 -16.23 2.38
N ASN A 119 -24.37 -16.68 3.43
CA ASN A 119 -23.82 -15.83 4.49
C ASN A 119 -22.33 -16.11 4.61
N PHE A 120 -21.53 -15.09 4.93
CA PHE A 120 -20.17 -15.35 5.34
C PHE A 120 -20.15 -16.12 6.66
N PRO A 121 -19.19 -17.05 6.85
CA PRO A 121 -19.06 -17.85 8.07
C PRO A 121 -18.52 -16.99 9.20
N LYS A 122 -19.40 -16.22 9.83
CA LYS A 122 -19.05 -15.31 10.91
C LYS A 122 -18.40 -16.06 12.08
N GLY A 123 -17.22 -15.57 12.49
CA GLY A 123 -16.49 -16.10 13.64
C GLY A 123 -15.66 -17.35 13.36
N ILE A 124 -15.78 -17.97 12.17
CA ILE A 124 -14.90 -19.07 11.77
C ILE A 124 -13.55 -18.52 11.38
N PHE A 125 -12.50 -18.94 12.11
CA PHE A 125 -11.13 -18.49 11.89
C PHE A 125 -10.68 -18.84 10.47
N LEU A 126 -10.26 -17.81 9.70
CA LEU A 126 -9.84 -17.93 8.30
C LEU A 126 -10.88 -18.64 7.41
N GLY A 127 -12.17 -18.57 7.75
CA GLY A 127 -13.25 -19.27 7.03
C GLY A 127 -13.54 -18.73 5.62
N VAL A 128 -12.93 -17.62 5.22
CA VAL A 128 -13.10 -17.01 3.88
C VAL A 128 -11.79 -17.09 3.12
N LYS A 129 -11.78 -17.72 1.95
CA LYS A 129 -10.64 -17.83 1.04
C LYS A 129 -10.88 -17.01 -0.21
N VAL A 130 -9.99 -16.08 -0.49
CA VAL A 130 -10.03 -15.20 -1.66
C VAL A 130 -8.80 -15.45 -2.53
N VAL A 131 -9.02 -15.79 -3.78
CA VAL A 131 -7.99 -15.79 -4.83
C VAL A 131 -8.26 -14.61 -5.73
N GLY A 132 -7.28 -13.74 -5.89
CA GLY A 132 -7.50 -12.50 -6.64
C GLY A 132 -6.21 -11.71 -6.84
N VAL A 133 -6.36 -10.53 -7.44
CA VAL A 133 -5.29 -9.55 -7.59
C VAL A 133 -5.39 -8.57 -6.42
N PHE A 134 -4.35 -8.57 -5.58
CA PHE A 134 -4.25 -7.69 -4.43
C PHE A 134 -3.27 -6.55 -4.71
N GLY A 135 -3.46 -5.41 -4.04
CA GLY A 135 -2.65 -4.21 -4.16
C GLY A 135 -3.41 -3.02 -4.76
N PHE A 136 -2.67 -2.05 -5.31
CA PHE A 136 -3.25 -0.86 -5.94
C PHE A 136 -3.43 -1.09 -7.44
N PRO A 137 -4.56 -0.66 -8.04
CA PRO A 137 -4.81 -0.84 -9.47
C PRO A 137 -3.80 -0.11 -10.36
N ALA A 138 -3.24 1.00 -9.88
CA ALA A 138 -2.15 1.74 -10.50
C ALA A 138 -1.34 2.46 -9.43
N LEU A 139 -0.03 2.64 -9.68
CA LEU A 139 0.83 3.41 -8.78
C LEU A 139 0.41 4.89 -8.78
N PRO A 140 -0.03 5.47 -7.65
CA PRO A 140 -0.44 6.86 -7.61
C PRO A 140 0.73 7.82 -7.88
N ALA A 141 0.53 8.83 -8.72
CA ALA A 141 1.57 9.83 -9.00
C ALA A 141 2.05 10.56 -7.73
N ALA A 142 1.18 10.71 -6.74
CA ALA A 142 1.50 11.27 -5.44
C ALA A 142 2.56 10.43 -4.70
N VAL A 143 2.48 9.10 -4.77
CA VAL A 143 3.47 8.19 -4.17
C VAL A 143 4.82 8.31 -4.88
N VAL A 144 4.82 8.43 -6.22
CA VAL A 144 6.04 8.70 -7.00
C VAL A 144 6.70 10.00 -6.56
N GLN A 145 5.92 11.07 -6.42
CA GLN A 145 6.42 12.37 -5.98
C GLN A 145 6.98 12.31 -4.55
N ALA A 146 6.28 11.66 -3.63
CA ALA A 146 6.75 11.46 -2.27
C ALA A 146 8.07 10.67 -2.21
N ALA A 147 8.22 9.65 -3.08
CA ALA A 147 9.46 8.88 -3.20
C ALA A 147 10.62 9.76 -3.67
N ILE A 148 10.41 10.62 -4.67
CA ILE A 148 11.44 11.55 -5.15
C ILE A 148 11.86 12.53 -4.05
N ILE A 149 10.90 13.12 -3.33
CA ILE A 149 11.18 14.07 -2.24
C ILE A 149 11.98 13.37 -1.13
N GLN A 150 11.53 12.20 -0.70
CA GLN A 150 12.21 11.45 0.37
C GLN A 150 13.61 10.98 -0.06
N ALA A 151 13.74 10.45 -1.26
CA ALA A 151 15.04 10.05 -1.79
C ALA A 151 16.00 11.25 -1.89
N GLY A 152 15.51 12.41 -2.32
CA GLY A 152 16.28 13.66 -2.34
C GLY A 152 16.76 14.09 -0.97
N ALA A 153 15.89 14.01 0.04
CA ALA A 153 16.26 14.31 1.42
C ALA A 153 17.34 13.35 1.94
N VAL A 154 17.20 12.04 1.69
CA VAL A 154 18.20 11.02 2.07
C VAL A 154 19.52 11.24 1.32
N TRP A 155 19.47 11.51 0.02
CA TRP A 155 20.66 11.77 -0.80
C TRP A 155 21.44 12.97 -0.31
N ASN A 156 20.78 14.08 -0.02
CA ASN A 156 21.40 15.30 0.47
C ASN A 156 21.95 15.14 1.89
N SER A 157 21.36 14.27 2.71
CA SER A 157 21.82 14.04 4.08
C SER A 157 23.21 13.39 4.18
N ARG A 158 23.67 12.69 3.15
CA ARG A 158 24.99 12.05 3.13
C ARG A 158 26.16 13.04 3.25
N THR A 159 25.95 14.30 2.79
CA THR A 159 26.96 15.38 2.88
C THR A 159 26.88 16.16 4.19
N ALA A 160 25.90 15.86 5.04
CA ALA A 160 25.70 16.49 6.34
C ALA A 160 26.11 15.52 7.46
N PRO A 161 27.35 15.46 7.91
CA PRO A 161 27.81 14.59 8.99
C PRO A 161 26.92 14.79 10.23
N PHE A 162 26.45 13.69 10.79
CA PHE A 162 25.58 13.68 12.00
C PHE A 162 24.21 14.38 11.85
N GLY A 163 23.72 14.62 10.63
CA GLY A 163 22.42 15.27 10.41
C GLY A 163 22.36 16.72 10.84
N VAL A 164 23.49 17.39 10.86
CA VAL A 164 23.62 18.80 11.20
C VAL A 164 24.08 19.56 9.96
N ILE A 165 23.21 20.43 9.44
CA ILE A 165 23.63 21.43 8.45
C ILE A 165 23.90 22.72 9.22
N GLY A 166 25.18 23.04 9.41
CA GLY A 166 25.62 24.31 9.96
C GLY A 166 25.55 25.39 8.88
N SER A 167 24.68 26.36 9.00
CA SER A 167 24.80 27.63 8.28
C SER A 167 25.51 28.61 9.21
N ALA A 168 26.74 28.99 8.86
CA ALA A 168 27.51 29.94 9.63
C ALA A 168 26.86 31.33 9.74
N ASP A 169 25.96 31.67 8.80
CA ASP A 169 25.31 32.98 8.71
C ASP A 169 24.00 33.10 9.53
N LEU A 170 23.39 31.99 9.97
CA LEU A 170 22.09 32.01 10.63
C LEU A 170 22.14 31.63 12.12
N GLY A 171 23.30 31.36 12.69
CA GLY A 171 23.46 31.05 14.12
C GLY A 171 22.61 29.86 14.61
N GLY A 172 22.08 29.06 13.73
CA GLY A 172 21.15 27.95 14.03
C GLY A 172 21.66 26.61 13.51
N ILE A 173 21.48 25.59 14.33
CA ILE A 173 21.73 24.19 13.97
C ILE A 173 20.44 23.63 13.37
N LEU A 174 20.37 23.43 12.06
CA LEU A 174 19.28 22.69 11.40
C LEU A 174 19.53 21.19 11.61
N ARG A 175 18.73 20.56 12.43
CA ARG A 175 18.69 19.10 12.55
C ARG A 175 17.84 18.51 11.42
N MET A 176 18.43 17.65 10.62
CA MET A 176 17.66 16.83 9.70
C MET A 176 16.84 15.80 10.50
N SER A 177 15.55 15.73 10.21
CA SER A 177 14.69 14.69 10.76
C SER A 177 15.17 13.30 10.29
N ARG A 178 15.25 12.34 11.21
CA ARG A 178 15.48 10.92 10.88
C ARG A 178 14.20 10.21 10.44
N ALA A 179 13.06 10.90 10.52
CA ALA A 179 11.78 10.43 10.07
C ALA A 179 11.56 10.74 8.57
N LEU A 180 10.46 10.28 8.03
CA LEU A 180 10.01 10.64 6.69
C LEU A 180 9.97 12.18 6.55
N HIS A 181 10.40 12.69 5.39
CA HIS A 181 10.34 14.12 5.11
C HIS A 181 8.92 14.65 5.31
N PRO A 182 8.71 15.78 6.00
CA PRO A 182 7.36 16.24 6.35
C PRO A 182 6.41 16.40 5.15
N GLU A 183 6.93 16.89 4.03
CA GLU A 183 6.17 17.04 2.79
C GLU A 183 5.81 15.67 2.20
N ALA A 184 6.74 14.70 2.17
CA ALA A 184 6.46 13.35 1.73
C ALA A 184 5.40 12.68 2.63
N ALA A 185 5.49 12.87 3.95
CA ALA A 185 4.51 12.37 4.90
C ALA A 185 3.11 12.94 4.65
N LEU A 186 3.02 14.25 4.38
CA LEU A 186 1.75 14.91 4.08
C LEU A 186 1.10 14.35 2.80
N ILE A 187 1.90 14.13 1.75
CA ILE A 187 1.44 13.56 0.48
C ILE A 187 0.97 12.11 0.67
N LEU A 188 1.65 11.33 1.52
CA LEU A 188 1.37 9.92 1.76
C LEU A 188 0.22 9.67 2.75
N GLU A 189 -0.15 10.65 3.56
CA GLU A 189 -1.16 10.48 4.61
C GLU A 189 -2.51 9.90 4.10
N PRO A 190 -3.06 10.29 2.92
CA PRO A 190 -4.27 9.69 2.36
C PRO A 190 -4.11 8.22 1.96
N TYR A 191 -2.88 7.77 1.76
CA TYR A 191 -2.56 6.41 1.30
C TYR A 191 -2.18 5.46 2.43
N ARG A 192 -2.18 5.91 3.67
CA ARG A 192 -1.92 5.04 4.83
C ARG A 192 -3.05 4.03 4.99
N ASN A 193 -2.64 2.76 5.11
CA ASN A 193 -3.56 1.73 5.54
C ASN A 193 -3.80 1.90 7.06
N ARG A 194 -4.95 2.45 7.42
CA ARG A 194 -5.30 2.66 8.83
C ARG A 194 -5.86 1.40 9.49
N GLY A 195 -5.54 0.21 8.92
CA GLY A 195 -5.92 -1.11 9.42
C GLY A 195 -7.29 -1.09 10.07
N GLY A 196 -8.34 -1.48 9.36
CA GLY A 196 -9.65 -1.86 9.88
C GLY A 196 -10.22 -1.20 11.15
N LEU A 197 -9.83 0.03 11.49
CA LEU A 197 -10.62 0.85 12.40
C LEU A 197 -11.80 1.41 11.60
N ALA A 198 -12.70 0.50 11.22
CA ALA A 198 -14.07 0.89 10.94
C ALA A 198 -14.64 1.41 12.27
N VAL A 199 -14.85 2.71 12.33
CA VAL A 199 -15.74 3.35 13.28
C VAL A 199 -17.17 2.95 12.94
#